data_c293dfbb9a643c755ad28173a6c3d691
#
_entry.id   c293dfbb9a643c755ad28173a6c3d691
#
_cell.length_a   1.000
_cell.length_b   1.000
_cell.length_c   1.000
_cell.angle_alpha   90.00
_cell.angle_beta   90.00
_cell.angle_gamma   90.00
#
_symmetry.space_group_name_H-M   'P 1'
#
loop_
_entity.id
_entity.type
_entity.pdbx_description
1 polymer ?
#
loop_
_entity_poly.entity_id
_entity_poly.type
_entity_poly.pdbx_seq_one_letter_code
_entity_poly.pdbx_strand_id
1 'polypeptide(L)'
;MVENLIIEAHRPGRIEVICGSMFSGKTEELIRRMKRAKFAKQRVEIFKPAIDTRYSEEDVVSHDQNSIHSTPISSSAAILLLASDIDVVGIDEAQFLDDNLVEVCNELANRGIRVIIAGLDMDYKGVPFGPIPALCAIADEVTKVHAICVRCGALAYVSHRLVQNEHRVMLGEETEYEPLCRDCYQKAIKKERNQE
;
A
#
# COMPACT_ATOMS: atom_id res chain seq x y z
N MET A 1 -16.89 -48.07 6.49
CA MET A 1 -15.82 -47.06 6.51
C MET A 1 -16.33 -45.88 5.68
N VAL A 2 -16.78 -44.82 6.31
CA VAL A 2 -17.22 -43.61 5.62
C VAL A 2 -15.96 -42.76 5.53
N GLU A 3 -15.40 -42.65 4.34
CA GLU A 3 -14.32 -41.70 4.06
C GLU A 3 -14.88 -40.29 4.28
N ASN A 4 -14.39 -39.62 5.33
CA ASN A 4 -14.57 -38.18 5.50
C ASN A 4 -13.83 -37.47 4.34
N LEU A 5 -14.53 -37.21 3.26
CA LEU A 5 -14.16 -36.21 2.28
C LEU A 5 -14.16 -34.86 3.02
N ILE A 6 -13.00 -34.47 3.55
CA ILE A 6 -12.73 -33.08 3.92
C ILE A 6 -12.74 -32.33 2.58
N ILE A 7 -13.90 -31.75 2.25
CA ILE A 7 -13.97 -30.74 1.20
C ILE A 7 -13.18 -29.57 1.79
N GLU A 8 -11.89 -29.48 1.47
CA GLU A 8 -11.13 -28.24 1.63
C GLU A 8 -11.90 -27.18 0.85
N ALA A 9 -12.58 -26.31 1.59
CA ALA A 9 -13.28 -25.19 0.99
C ALA A 9 -12.22 -24.35 0.26
N HIS A 10 -12.12 -24.56 -1.05
CA HIS A 10 -11.23 -23.81 -1.92
C HIS A 10 -11.61 -22.34 -1.81
N ARG A 11 -10.86 -21.57 -1.03
CA ARG A 11 -11.04 -20.11 -0.95
C ARG A 11 -10.41 -19.55 -2.21
N PRO A 12 -11.17 -18.89 -3.09
CA PRO A 12 -10.58 -18.26 -4.24
C PRO A 12 -9.61 -17.18 -3.77
N GLY A 13 -8.42 -17.16 -4.36
CA GLY A 13 -7.51 -16.04 -4.19
C GLY A 13 -8.14 -14.76 -4.73
N ARG A 14 -7.68 -13.62 -4.24
CA ARG A 14 -8.19 -12.30 -4.67
C ARG A 14 -7.17 -11.22 -4.41
N ILE A 15 -7.30 -10.12 -5.13
CA ILE A 15 -6.46 -8.94 -5.03
C ILE A 15 -7.27 -7.79 -4.43
N GLU A 16 -6.80 -7.23 -3.32
CA GLU A 16 -7.39 -6.07 -2.65
C GLU A 16 -6.37 -4.94 -2.63
N VAL A 17 -6.73 -3.77 -3.14
CA VAL A 17 -5.86 -2.58 -3.15
C VAL A 17 -6.40 -1.51 -2.22
N ILE A 18 -5.55 -1.03 -1.31
CA ILE A 18 -5.79 0.10 -0.42
C ILE A 18 -4.92 1.25 -0.92
N CYS A 19 -5.51 2.26 -1.52
CA CYS A 19 -4.76 3.38 -2.09
C CYS A 19 -5.21 4.73 -1.54
N GLY A 20 -4.42 5.78 -1.76
CA GLY A 20 -4.72 7.14 -1.32
C GLY A 20 -3.47 7.93 -0.96
N SER A 21 -3.64 9.20 -0.55
CA SER A 21 -2.54 10.08 -0.18
C SER A 21 -1.80 9.63 1.08
N MET A 22 -0.68 10.27 1.40
CA MET A 22 -0.05 10.13 2.72
C MET A 22 -1.04 10.54 3.82
N PHE A 23 -0.85 10.02 5.02
CA PHE A 23 -1.66 10.28 6.22
C PHE A 23 -3.14 9.86 6.10
N SER A 24 -3.48 8.99 5.14
CA SER A 24 -4.86 8.55 4.89
C SER A 24 -5.25 7.24 5.60
N GLY A 25 -4.36 6.62 6.37
CA GLY A 25 -4.64 5.39 7.10
C GLY A 25 -4.51 4.11 6.27
N LYS A 26 -3.72 4.11 5.17
CA LYS A 26 -3.51 2.92 4.33
C LYS A 26 -2.88 1.76 5.09
N THR A 27 -1.78 2.04 5.78
CA THR A 27 -1.05 1.05 6.59
C THR A 27 -1.89 0.54 7.75
N GLU A 28 -2.67 1.41 8.41
CA GLU A 28 -3.63 1.03 9.45
C GLU A 28 -4.67 0.04 8.91
N GLU A 29 -5.23 0.32 7.74
CA GLU A 29 -6.22 -0.55 7.11
C GLU A 29 -5.61 -1.89 6.68
N LEU A 30 -4.39 -1.88 6.12
CA LEU A 30 -3.63 -3.11 5.83
C LEU A 30 -3.45 -3.94 7.11
N ILE A 31 -2.90 -3.35 8.17
CA ILE A 31 -2.69 -4.01 9.46
C ILE A 31 -4.01 -4.56 10.01
N ARG A 32 -5.09 -3.80 9.94
CA ARG A 32 -6.42 -4.23 10.37
C ARG A 32 -6.88 -5.49 9.63
N ARG A 33 -6.74 -5.54 8.29
CA ARG A 33 -7.10 -6.71 7.48
C ARG A 33 -6.20 -7.91 7.81
N MET A 34 -4.90 -7.70 7.97
CA MET A 34 -3.94 -8.76 8.31
C MET A 34 -4.20 -9.33 9.72
N LYS A 35 -4.50 -8.48 10.72
CA LYS A 35 -4.88 -8.94 12.07
C LYS A 35 -6.15 -9.78 12.04
N ARG A 36 -7.15 -9.43 11.24
CA ARG A 36 -8.37 -10.24 11.06
C ARG A 36 -8.07 -11.60 10.44
N ALA A 37 -7.17 -11.66 9.45
CA ALA A 37 -6.72 -12.92 8.85
C ALA A 37 -6.01 -13.81 9.89
N LYS A 38 -5.09 -13.25 10.68
CA LYS A 38 -4.45 -13.95 11.81
C LYS A 38 -5.47 -14.49 12.82
N PHE A 39 -6.46 -13.68 13.17
CA PHE A 39 -7.52 -14.10 14.08
C PHE A 39 -8.34 -15.27 13.51
N ALA A 40 -8.51 -15.31 12.19
CA ALA A 40 -9.11 -16.44 11.46
C ALA A 40 -8.14 -17.64 11.28
N LYS A 41 -6.99 -17.65 11.99
CA LYS A 41 -5.95 -18.67 11.96
C LYS A 41 -5.34 -18.90 10.57
N GLN A 42 -5.37 -17.90 9.70
CA GLN A 42 -4.68 -17.91 8.42
C GLN A 42 -3.19 -17.59 8.62
N ARG A 43 -2.33 -18.22 7.83
CA ARG A 43 -0.90 -17.90 7.77
C ARG A 43 -0.74 -16.63 6.96
N VAL A 44 -0.15 -15.62 7.57
CA VAL A 44 -0.04 -14.28 6.98
C VAL A 44 1.41 -13.82 6.98
N GLU A 45 1.80 -13.13 5.91
CA GLU A 45 3.09 -12.47 5.81
C GLU A 45 2.89 -11.07 5.22
N ILE A 46 3.70 -10.10 5.66
CA ILE A 46 3.72 -8.75 5.10
C ILE A 46 5.08 -8.49 4.48
N PHE A 47 5.08 -7.96 3.28
CA PHE A 47 6.28 -7.54 2.56
C PHE A 47 6.30 -6.02 2.43
N LYS A 48 7.50 -5.42 2.46
CA LYS A 48 7.72 -4.00 2.20
C LYS A 48 8.98 -3.81 1.35
N PRO A 49 9.07 -2.73 0.56
CA PRO A 49 10.31 -2.41 -0.17
C PRO A 49 11.47 -2.17 0.80
N ALA A 50 12.63 -2.77 0.53
CA ALA A 50 13.84 -2.60 1.35
C ALA A 50 14.35 -1.14 1.39
N ILE A 51 13.92 -0.30 0.45
CA ILE A 51 14.21 1.15 0.45
C ILE A 51 13.47 1.89 1.57
N ASP A 52 12.37 1.33 2.10
CA ASP A 52 11.60 1.98 3.17
C ASP A 52 12.24 1.70 4.54
N THR A 53 13.11 2.62 4.95
CA THR A 53 13.86 2.57 6.23
C THR A 53 13.30 3.52 7.30
N ARG A 54 12.12 4.12 7.09
CA ARG A 54 11.52 5.14 7.99
C ARG A 54 11.20 4.61 9.39
N TYR A 55 10.92 3.32 9.48
CA TYR A 55 10.66 2.61 10.75
C TYR A 55 11.66 1.45 10.89
N SER A 56 11.51 0.57 11.89
CA SER A 56 12.43 -0.56 12.05
C SER A 56 12.51 -1.39 10.75
N GLU A 57 13.66 -1.98 10.44
CA GLU A 57 13.86 -2.76 9.21
C GLU A 57 12.88 -3.94 9.09
N GLU A 58 12.33 -4.42 10.19
CA GLU A 58 11.50 -5.63 10.28
C GLU A 58 10.03 -5.39 10.62
N ASP A 59 9.58 -4.14 10.83
CA ASP A 59 8.20 -3.85 11.21
C ASP A 59 7.51 -2.90 10.24
N VAL A 60 6.24 -3.19 9.91
CA VAL A 60 5.30 -2.19 9.41
C VAL A 60 4.65 -1.55 10.61
N VAL A 61 4.91 -0.26 10.82
CA VAL A 61 4.40 0.53 11.94
C VAL A 61 3.40 1.55 11.41
N SER A 62 2.20 1.55 11.96
CA SER A 62 1.23 2.62 11.73
C SER A 62 1.57 3.84 12.60
N HIS A 63 1.07 5.03 12.26
CA HIS A 63 1.23 6.25 13.05
C HIS A 63 0.77 6.06 14.51
N ASP A 64 -0.15 5.14 14.78
CA ASP A 64 -0.63 4.78 16.14
C ASP A 64 0.22 3.71 16.84
N GLN A 65 1.46 3.44 16.40
CA GLN A 65 2.40 2.45 16.96
C GLN A 65 1.89 0.99 16.93
N ASN A 66 0.89 0.67 16.13
CA ASN A 66 0.51 -0.71 15.86
C ASN A 66 1.52 -1.30 14.86
N SER A 67 2.31 -2.28 15.28
CA SER A 67 3.27 -2.96 14.42
C SER A 67 2.85 -4.39 14.08
N ILE A 68 3.19 -4.82 12.88
CA ILE A 68 3.22 -6.23 12.49
C ILE A 68 4.58 -6.46 11.82
N HIS A 69 5.22 -7.57 12.14
CA HIS A 69 6.45 -8.00 11.48
C HIS A 69 6.28 -8.03 9.97
N SER A 70 7.26 -7.50 9.25
CA SER A 70 7.29 -7.46 7.79
C SER A 70 8.66 -7.88 7.27
N THR A 71 8.67 -8.49 6.10
CA THR A 71 9.88 -8.92 5.40
C THR A 71 10.26 -7.88 4.35
N PRO A 72 11.41 -7.19 4.49
CA PRO A 72 11.89 -6.28 3.48
C PRO A 72 12.35 -7.04 2.23
N ILE A 73 11.97 -6.54 1.05
CA ILE A 73 12.30 -7.14 -0.24
C ILE A 73 12.89 -6.11 -1.21
N SER A 74 13.83 -6.55 -2.03
CA SER A 74 14.45 -5.72 -3.06
C SER A 74 13.76 -5.81 -4.43
N SER A 75 12.92 -6.83 -4.66
CA SER A 75 12.14 -7.01 -5.88
C SER A 75 10.83 -7.74 -5.59
N SER A 76 9.81 -7.47 -6.42
CA SER A 76 8.50 -8.14 -6.30
C SER A 76 8.58 -9.66 -6.50
N ALA A 77 9.50 -10.14 -7.35
CA ALA A 77 9.67 -11.57 -7.62
C ALA A 77 10.04 -12.38 -6.36
N ALA A 78 10.70 -11.76 -5.36
CA ALA A 78 11.03 -12.42 -4.10
C ALA A 78 9.79 -12.90 -3.34
N ILE A 79 8.64 -12.22 -3.50
CA ILE A 79 7.38 -12.59 -2.85
C ILE A 79 6.95 -14.00 -3.27
N LEU A 80 7.07 -14.36 -4.56
CA LEU A 80 6.68 -15.68 -5.06
C LEU A 80 7.47 -16.82 -4.44
N LEU A 81 8.73 -16.56 -4.07
CA LEU A 81 9.61 -17.55 -3.44
C LEU A 81 9.30 -17.71 -1.95
N LEU A 82 8.94 -16.59 -1.28
CA LEU A 82 8.72 -16.57 0.16
C LEU A 82 7.27 -16.92 0.54
N ALA A 83 6.32 -16.82 -0.38
CA ALA A 83 4.89 -17.04 -0.14
C ALA A 83 4.41 -18.49 -0.37
N SER A 84 5.31 -19.51 -0.31
CA SER A 84 4.96 -20.89 -0.67
C SER A 84 3.94 -21.55 0.28
N ASP A 85 3.84 -21.08 1.51
CA ASP A 85 2.99 -21.68 2.55
C ASP A 85 2.16 -20.64 3.30
N ILE A 86 1.64 -19.66 2.59
CA ILE A 86 0.94 -18.47 3.11
C ILE A 86 -0.48 -18.43 2.53
N ASP A 87 -1.46 -18.08 3.38
CA ASP A 87 -2.86 -17.94 2.97
C ASP A 87 -3.19 -16.47 2.59
N VAL A 88 -2.50 -15.50 3.21
CA VAL A 88 -2.72 -14.07 2.98
C VAL A 88 -1.39 -13.34 2.92
N VAL A 89 -1.14 -12.66 1.83
CA VAL A 89 0.01 -11.78 1.61
C VAL A 89 -0.43 -10.32 1.77
N GLY A 90 0.27 -9.57 2.61
CA GLY A 90 0.20 -8.11 2.69
C GLY A 90 1.40 -7.48 1.99
N ILE A 91 1.21 -6.37 1.30
CA ILE A 91 2.29 -5.61 0.68
C ILE A 91 2.08 -4.14 1.03
N ASP A 92 3.02 -3.56 1.79
CA ASP A 92 2.97 -2.12 2.13
C ASP A 92 3.92 -1.31 1.26
N GLU A 93 3.66 -0.01 1.11
CA GLU A 93 4.45 0.94 0.32
C GLU A 93 4.74 0.45 -1.11
N ALA A 94 3.78 -0.25 -1.70
CA ALA A 94 3.93 -0.98 -2.96
C ALA A 94 4.30 -0.09 -4.16
N GLN A 95 4.08 1.23 -4.12
CA GLN A 95 4.49 2.17 -5.15
C GLN A 95 6.01 2.23 -5.36
N PHE A 96 6.80 1.72 -4.42
CA PHE A 96 8.27 1.66 -4.51
C PHE A 96 8.80 0.33 -5.05
N LEU A 97 7.94 -0.64 -5.30
CA LEU A 97 8.31 -1.90 -5.95
C LEU A 97 8.30 -1.74 -7.48
N ASP A 98 8.87 -2.74 -8.15
CA ASP A 98 8.95 -2.78 -9.61
C ASP A 98 7.58 -3.11 -10.26
N ASP A 99 7.43 -2.81 -11.56
CA ASP A 99 6.18 -2.99 -12.31
C ASP A 99 5.77 -4.48 -12.44
N ASN A 100 6.71 -5.42 -12.26
CA ASN A 100 6.43 -6.86 -12.26
C ASN A 100 5.53 -7.27 -11.08
N LEU A 101 5.32 -6.39 -10.09
CA LEU A 101 4.41 -6.64 -8.96
C LEU A 101 3.00 -7.00 -9.43
N VAL A 102 2.55 -6.45 -10.56
CA VAL A 102 1.23 -6.75 -11.13
C VAL A 102 1.09 -8.23 -11.47
N GLU A 103 2.08 -8.80 -12.16
CA GLU A 103 2.11 -10.22 -12.51
C GLU A 103 2.26 -11.11 -11.27
N VAL A 104 3.10 -10.69 -10.32
CA VAL A 104 3.29 -11.40 -9.05
C VAL A 104 1.97 -11.49 -8.28
N CYS A 105 1.20 -10.41 -8.19
CA CYS A 105 -0.10 -10.41 -7.50
C CYS A 105 -1.12 -11.30 -8.21
N ASN A 106 -1.17 -11.28 -9.54
CA ASN A 106 -2.03 -12.19 -10.32
C ASN A 106 -1.67 -13.65 -10.07
N GLU A 107 -0.38 -13.98 -10.09
CA GLU A 107 0.10 -15.35 -9.87
C GLU A 107 -0.26 -15.84 -8.46
N LEU A 108 -0.06 -15.02 -7.43
CA LEU A 108 -0.43 -15.34 -6.05
C LEU A 108 -1.94 -15.56 -5.92
N ALA A 109 -2.76 -14.69 -6.49
CA ALA A 109 -4.21 -14.82 -6.47
C ALA A 109 -4.67 -16.07 -7.21
N ASN A 110 -4.08 -16.40 -8.37
CA ASN A 110 -4.37 -17.60 -9.13
C ASN A 110 -4.01 -18.89 -8.37
N ARG A 111 -3.02 -18.84 -7.44
CA ARG A 111 -2.69 -19.93 -6.51
C ARG A 111 -3.64 -20.02 -5.31
N GLY A 112 -4.67 -19.17 -5.22
CA GLY A 112 -5.64 -19.16 -4.12
C GLY A 112 -5.23 -18.29 -2.93
N ILE A 113 -4.16 -17.49 -3.05
CA ILE A 113 -3.68 -16.59 -1.99
C ILE A 113 -4.47 -15.27 -2.04
N ARG A 114 -4.90 -14.79 -0.88
CA ARG A 114 -5.46 -13.44 -0.74
C ARG A 114 -4.33 -12.42 -0.69
N VAL A 115 -4.29 -11.48 -1.63
CA VAL A 115 -3.26 -10.44 -1.70
C VAL A 115 -3.87 -9.09 -1.31
N ILE A 116 -3.30 -8.42 -0.31
CA ILE A 116 -3.75 -7.11 0.17
C ILE A 116 -2.60 -6.12 0.01
N ILE A 117 -2.81 -5.11 -0.83
CA ILE A 117 -1.77 -4.17 -1.24
C ILE A 117 -2.11 -2.78 -0.71
N ALA A 118 -1.16 -2.11 -0.06
CA ALA A 118 -1.27 -0.72 0.34
C ALA A 118 -0.22 0.14 -0.36
N GLY A 119 -0.62 1.32 -0.86
CA GLY A 119 0.32 2.21 -1.53
C GLY A 119 -0.27 3.55 -1.97
N LEU A 120 0.63 4.48 -2.30
CA LEU A 120 0.27 5.77 -2.87
C LEU A 120 -0.18 5.61 -4.32
N ASP A 121 -1.37 6.08 -4.64
CA ASP A 121 -1.90 6.06 -6.02
C ASP A 121 -1.33 7.18 -6.90
N MET A 122 -0.85 8.26 -6.29
CA MET A 122 -0.22 9.39 -6.97
C MET A 122 1.04 9.85 -6.23
N ASP A 123 2.00 10.37 -6.99
CA ASP A 123 3.15 11.09 -6.44
C ASP A 123 2.77 12.53 -6.01
N TYR A 124 3.75 13.28 -5.50
CA TYR A 124 3.56 14.65 -5.02
C TYR A 124 3.14 15.65 -6.12
N LYS A 125 3.33 15.31 -7.40
CA LYS A 125 2.87 16.09 -8.56
C LYS A 125 1.44 15.74 -8.98
N GLY A 126 0.80 14.80 -8.28
CA GLY A 126 -0.53 14.30 -8.63
C GLY A 126 -0.52 13.39 -9.87
N VAL A 127 0.63 12.80 -10.20
CA VAL A 127 0.79 11.86 -11.32
C VAL A 127 0.68 10.43 -10.79
N PRO A 128 0.04 9.51 -11.55
CA PRO A 128 -0.03 8.08 -11.18
C PRO A 128 1.33 7.51 -10.79
N PHE A 129 1.41 6.74 -9.71
CA PHE A 129 2.67 6.35 -9.09
C PHE A 129 2.90 4.84 -9.07
N GLY A 130 4.06 4.42 -9.61
CA GLY A 130 4.53 3.03 -9.62
C GLY A 130 3.49 2.04 -10.17
N PRO A 131 3.46 0.81 -9.66
CA PRO A 131 2.53 -0.23 -10.12
C PRO A 131 1.09 -0.04 -9.61
N ILE A 132 0.83 0.87 -8.65
CA ILE A 132 -0.49 1.00 -7.99
C ILE A 132 -1.65 1.22 -8.98
N PRO A 133 -1.54 2.07 -10.02
CA PRO A 133 -2.64 2.26 -10.97
C PRO A 133 -2.99 0.99 -11.74
N ALA A 134 -1.99 0.20 -12.14
CA ALA A 134 -2.19 -1.08 -12.81
C ALA A 134 -2.78 -2.13 -11.84
N LEU A 135 -2.31 -2.15 -10.59
CA LEU A 135 -2.88 -3.01 -9.55
C LEU A 135 -4.34 -2.67 -9.26
N CYS A 136 -4.72 -1.39 -9.23
CA CYS A 136 -6.13 -0.99 -9.09
C CYS A 136 -6.99 -1.49 -10.25
N ALA A 137 -6.43 -1.59 -11.47
CA ALA A 137 -7.17 -2.07 -12.64
C ALA A 137 -7.47 -3.57 -12.61
N ILE A 138 -6.58 -4.38 -12.01
CA ILE A 138 -6.74 -5.84 -11.93
C ILE A 138 -7.35 -6.31 -10.60
N ALA A 139 -7.51 -5.41 -9.61
CA ALA A 139 -7.99 -5.76 -8.28
C ALA A 139 -9.47 -6.17 -8.29
N ASP A 140 -9.81 -7.19 -7.47
CA ASP A 140 -11.19 -7.56 -7.17
C ASP A 140 -11.87 -6.53 -6.26
N GLU A 141 -11.07 -5.82 -5.42
CA GLU A 141 -11.57 -4.77 -4.52
C GLU A 141 -10.57 -3.61 -4.46
N VAL A 142 -11.04 -2.39 -4.64
CA VAL A 142 -10.25 -1.16 -4.45
C VAL A 142 -10.88 -0.32 -3.36
N THR A 143 -10.11 -0.05 -2.30
CA THR A 143 -10.47 0.85 -1.21
C THR A 143 -9.62 2.11 -1.30
N LYS A 144 -10.21 3.22 -1.75
CA LYS A 144 -9.52 4.51 -1.75
C LYS A 144 -9.79 5.25 -0.47
N VAL A 145 -8.75 5.43 0.34
CA VAL A 145 -8.80 6.16 1.62
C VAL A 145 -8.27 7.58 1.46
N HIS A 146 -8.76 8.50 2.31
CA HIS A 146 -8.44 9.91 2.22
C HIS A 146 -7.94 10.43 3.57
N ALA A 147 -6.89 11.25 3.53
CA ALA A 147 -6.53 12.09 4.65
C ALA A 147 -7.46 13.33 4.73
N ILE A 148 -7.27 14.15 5.74
CA ILE A 148 -7.95 15.43 5.87
C ILE A 148 -7.04 16.53 5.34
N CYS A 149 -7.55 17.37 4.45
CA CYS A 149 -6.85 18.53 3.94
C CYS A 149 -6.49 19.50 5.07
N VAL A 150 -5.20 19.71 5.31
CA VAL A 150 -4.73 20.57 6.40
C VAL A 150 -5.09 22.05 6.24
N ARG A 151 -5.48 22.46 5.02
CA ARG A 151 -5.81 23.89 4.74
C ARG A 151 -7.31 24.19 4.87
N CYS A 152 -8.20 23.23 4.62
CA CYS A 152 -9.65 23.52 4.60
C CYS A 152 -10.53 22.43 5.25
N GLY A 153 -9.96 21.35 5.74
CA GLY A 153 -10.71 20.27 6.39
C GLY A 153 -11.49 19.33 5.45
N ALA A 154 -11.44 19.54 4.12
CA ALA A 154 -12.06 18.61 3.16
C ALA A 154 -11.23 17.34 3.00
N LEU A 155 -11.77 16.32 2.31
CA LEU A 155 -11.02 15.11 1.98
C LEU A 155 -9.83 15.44 1.06
N ALA A 156 -8.62 15.07 1.50
CA ALA A 156 -7.41 15.22 0.72
C ALA A 156 -7.30 14.13 -0.35
N TYR A 157 -6.71 14.46 -1.49
CA TYR A 157 -6.52 13.51 -2.58
C TYR A 157 -5.06 13.39 -3.04
N VAL A 158 -4.19 14.33 -2.65
CA VAL A 158 -2.79 14.37 -3.04
C VAL A 158 -1.89 14.68 -1.85
N SER A 159 -0.66 14.17 -1.87
CA SER A 159 0.40 14.49 -0.92
C SER A 159 1.25 15.60 -1.53
N HIS A 160 1.02 16.85 -1.14
CA HIS A 160 1.78 17.99 -1.63
C HIS A 160 3.12 18.08 -0.91
N ARG A 161 4.23 18.22 -1.67
CA ARG A 161 5.59 18.31 -1.10
C ARG A 161 5.89 19.77 -0.74
N LEU A 162 6.41 19.98 0.46
CA LEU A 162 6.73 21.30 1.00
C LEU A 162 8.18 21.74 0.71
N VAL A 163 9.08 20.78 0.45
CA VAL A 163 10.50 21.04 0.22
C VAL A 163 10.84 20.95 -1.27
N GLN A 164 11.67 21.88 -1.76
CA GLN A 164 12.17 21.83 -3.12
C GLN A 164 13.24 20.73 -3.25
N ASN A 165 12.86 19.61 -3.82
CA ASN A 165 13.74 18.52 -4.15
C ASN A 165 13.23 17.85 -5.44
N GLU A 166 14.11 17.67 -6.44
CA GLU A 166 13.74 17.11 -7.74
C GLU A 166 13.57 15.59 -7.73
N HIS A 167 14.06 14.89 -6.71
CA HIS A 167 13.91 13.45 -6.63
C HIS A 167 12.45 13.04 -6.47
N ARG A 168 11.95 12.19 -7.37
CA ARG A 168 10.57 11.69 -7.34
C ARG A 168 10.27 10.90 -6.07
N VAL A 169 11.24 10.13 -5.61
CA VAL A 169 11.19 9.34 -4.38
C VAL A 169 11.94 10.10 -3.30
N MET A 170 11.22 10.56 -2.29
CA MET A 170 11.75 11.06 -1.05
C MET A 170 10.93 10.42 0.08
N LEU A 171 11.60 9.62 0.88
CA LEU A 171 11.02 9.09 2.11
C LEU A 171 10.87 10.27 3.05
N GLY A 172 9.64 10.66 3.37
CA GLY A 172 9.37 11.85 4.14
C GLY A 172 8.27 11.64 5.17
N GLU A 173 8.28 12.50 6.17
CA GLU A 173 7.33 12.56 7.27
C GLU A 173 6.42 13.79 7.15
N GLU A 174 5.71 14.15 8.23
CA GLU A 174 4.78 15.30 8.28
C GLU A 174 5.45 16.65 8.02
N THR A 175 6.77 16.73 8.14
CA THR A 175 7.55 17.96 7.90
C THR A 175 7.80 18.24 6.42
N GLU A 176 7.76 17.21 5.56
CA GLU A 176 8.06 17.33 4.13
C GLU A 176 6.82 17.28 3.23
N TYR A 177 5.69 16.79 3.74
CA TYR A 177 4.46 16.63 2.97
C TYR A 177 3.22 17.10 3.73
N GLU A 178 2.28 17.66 2.99
CA GLU A 178 0.95 17.99 3.50
C GLU A 178 -0.15 17.35 2.64
N PRO A 179 -1.19 16.74 3.24
CA PRO A 179 -2.34 16.24 2.49
C PRO A 179 -3.26 17.39 2.08
N LEU A 180 -3.52 17.53 0.78
CA LEU A 180 -4.37 18.60 0.23
C LEU A 180 -5.55 18.03 -0.59
N CYS A 181 -6.70 18.73 -0.49
CA CYS A 181 -7.79 18.57 -1.43
C CYS A 181 -7.43 19.17 -2.79
N ARG A 182 -8.21 18.84 -3.82
CA ARG A 182 -7.94 19.30 -5.20
C ARG A 182 -7.85 20.83 -5.33
N ASP A 183 -8.74 21.55 -4.70
CA ASP A 183 -8.77 23.02 -4.77
C ASP A 183 -7.55 23.66 -4.08
N CYS A 184 -7.24 23.21 -2.85
CA CYS A 184 -6.08 23.70 -2.10
C CYS A 184 -4.76 23.38 -2.80
N TYR A 185 -4.66 22.20 -3.41
CA TYR A 185 -3.48 21.80 -4.19
C TYR A 185 -3.30 22.68 -5.44
N GLN A 186 -4.37 22.94 -6.21
CA GLN A 186 -4.29 23.83 -7.38
C GLN A 186 -3.88 25.25 -6.99
N LYS A 187 -4.34 25.75 -5.85
CA LYS A 187 -3.93 27.07 -5.32
C LYS A 187 -2.45 27.07 -4.92
N ALA A 188 -1.94 25.97 -4.33
CA ALA A 188 -0.54 25.84 -3.96
C ALA A 188 0.36 25.91 -5.20
N ILE A 189 0.12 25.05 -6.21
CA ILE A 189 0.92 25.03 -7.45
C ILE A 189 0.91 26.37 -8.18
N LYS A 190 -0.25 27.05 -8.25
CA LYS A 190 -0.33 28.38 -8.88
C LYS A 190 0.53 29.41 -8.15
N LYS A 191 0.60 29.35 -6.82
CA LYS A 191 1.43 30.24 -6.03
C LYS A 191 2.92 29.98 -6.26
N GLU A 192 3.34 28.73 -6.32
CA GLU A 192 4.72 28.33 -6.59
C GLU A 192 5.19 28.82 -7.97
N ARG A 193 4.40 28.59 -9.02
CA ARG A 193 4.71 29.06 -10.40
C ARG A 193 4.81 30.58 -10.54
N ASN A 194 4.18 31.34 -9.67
CA ASN A 194 4.26 32.81 -9.69
C ASN A 194 5.46 33.34 -8.88
N GLN A 195 6.21 32.48 -8.18
CA GLN A 195 7.39 32.85 -7.40
C GLN A 195 8.71 32.45 -8.10
N GLU A 196 8.63 31.68 -9.19
CA GLU A 196 9.70 31.40 -10.16
C GLU A 196 9.74 32.48 -11.26
#